data_3ad2c429e72a3b162a8c7a2facb664c2
#
_entry.id   3ad2c429e72a3b162a8c7a2facb664c2
#
_cell.length_a   1.000
_cell.length_b   1.000
_cell.length_c   1.000
_cell.angle_alpha   90.00
_cell.angle_beta   90.00
_cell.angle_gamma   90.00
#
_symmetry.space_group_name_H-M   'P 1'
#
loop_
_entity.id
_entity.type
_entity.pdbx_description
1 polymer ?
#
loop_
_entity_poly.entity_id
_entity_poly.type
_entity_poly.pdbx_seq_one_letter_code
_entity_poly.pdbx_strand_id
1 'polypeptide(L)'
;MGIEIKLAYDSNREIKELFSEYIEMLVKNDQNFSKYLDLQNYDSELVHLADIYGLPEGRLYIVKVENMVAGCIGLKKIDNENCEIKRLYVRPAFRGCKIASKLVEMIIYDAKNIGYKNMLLDTLPFLEGAIYIYKKFGFYEIKSYNNSPMDNLIYMKLDL
;
A
#
# COMPACT_ATOMS: atom_id res chain seq x y z
N MET A 1 -17.08 -15.61 7.50
CA MET A 1 -16.86 -14.20 7.83
C MET A 1 -17.22 -13.32 6.65
N GLY A 2 -18.02 -12.28 6.88
CA GLY A 2 -18.38 -11.32 5.85
C GLY A 2 -17.25 -10.33 5.58
N ILE A 3 -16.45 -10.62 4.56
CA ILE A 3 -15.36 -9.71 4.13
C ILE A 3 -15.87 -8.92 2.92
N GLU A 4 -15.84 -7.60 3.03
CA GLU A 4 -16.19 -6.69 1.94
C GLU A 4 -15.00 -5.83 1.59
N ILE A 5 -14.61 -5.83 0.32
CA ILE A 5 -13.55 -4.95 -0.22
C ILE A 5 -14.21 -4.02 -1.23
N LYS A 6 -14.09 -2.72 -1.01
CA LYS A 6 -14.72 -1.71 -1.88
C LYS A 6 -13.82 -0.53 -2.12
N LEU A 7 -14.07 0.20 -3.19
CA LEU A 7 -13.40 1.46 -3.46
C LEU A 7 -13.67 2.44 -2.32
N ALA A 8 -12.66 3.21 -1.92
CA ALA A 8 -12.69 4.00 -0.69
C ALA A 8 -12.84 5.50 -0.92
N TYR A 9 -13.29 5.92 -2.11
CA TYR A 9 -13.34 7.36 -2.44
C TYR A 9 -14.38 8.15 -1.66
N ASP A 10 -15.33 7.47 -1.03
CA ASP A 10 -16.31 8.05 -0.12
C ASP A 10 -16.00 7.78 1.36
N SER A 11 -14.84 7.21 1.66
CA SER A 11 -14.43 6.78 2.99
C SER A 11 -13.16 7.48 3.47
N ASN A 12 -13.02 8.77 3.15
CA ASN A 12 -11.79 9.53 3.42
C ASN A 12 -11.42 9.54 4.91
N ARG A 13 -12.41 9.62 5.81
CA ARG A 13 -12.12 9.63 7.24
C ARG A 13 -11.50 8.32 7.70
N GLU A 14 -12.09 7.20 7.28
CA GLU A 14 -11.61 5.86 7.63
C GLU A 14 -10.22 5.60 7.03
N ILE A 15 -9.99 6.05 5.79
CA ILE A 15 -8.69 5.94 5.13
C ILE A 15 -7.63 6.73 5.89
N LYS A 16 -7.93 7.95 6.32
CA LYS A 16 -7.00 8.76 7.11
C LYS A 16 -6.66 8.10 8.44
N GLU A 17 -7.64 7.50 9.10
CA GLU A 17 -7.41 6.75 10.33
C GLU A 17 -6.48 5.56 10.09
N LEU A 18 -6.73 4.77 9.04
CA LEU A 18 -5.90 3.61 8.69
C LEU A 18 -4.48 4.03 8.32
N PHE A 19 -4.33 5.07 7.52
CA PHE A 19 -3.01 5.59 7.16
C PHE A 19 -2.25 6.06 8.39
N SER A 20 -2.92 6.75 9.31
CA SER A 20 -2.31 7.21 10.55
C SER A 20 -1.84 6.06 11.42
N GLU A 21 -2.65 5.01 11.56
CA GLU A 21 -2.28 3.80 12.31
C GLU A 21 -1.07 3.11 11.68
N TYR A 22 -1.06 3.00 10.36
CA TYR A 22 0.05 2.40 9.62
C TYR A 22 1.35 3.17 9.86
N ILE A 23 1.29 4.50 9.72
CA ILE A 23 2.45 5.37 9.91
C ILE A 23 2.96 5.31 11.35
N GLU A 24 2.08 5.34 12.34
CA GLU A 24 2.45 5.21 13.75
C GLU A 24 3.20 3.90 14.00
N MET A 25 2.73 2.82 13.40
CA MET A 25 3.40 1.51 13.49
C MET A 25 4.81 1.57 12.89
N LEU A 26 4.96 2.18 11.72
CA LEU A 26 6.26 2.29 11.05
C LEU A 26 7.23 3.15 11.87
N VAL A 27 6.79 4.30 12.37
CA VAL A 27 7.62 5.20 13.17
C VAL A 27 8.03 4.54 14.48
N LYS A 28 7.15 3.79 15.11
CA LYS A 28 7.43 3.06 16.35
C LYS A 28 8.51 2.00 16.15
N ASN A 29 8.54 1.35 14.98
CA ASN A 29 9.52 0.29 14.68
C ASN A 29 10.80 0.83 14.04
N ASP A 30 10.77 2.02 13.47
CA ASP A 30 11.94 2.67 12.86
C ASP A 30 11.85 4.19 13.06
N GLN A 31 12.60 4.72 14.02
CA GLN A 31 12.54 6.14 14.38
C GLN A 31 12.98 7.08 13.26
N ASN A 32 13.79 6.61 12.32
CA ASN A 32 14.22 7.42 11.17
C ASN A 32 13.09 7.63 10.16
N PHE A 33 12.02 6.85 10.25
CA PHE A 33 10.92 6.92 9.29
C PHE A 33 10.19 8.26 9.32
N SER A 34 10.17 8.97 10.44
CA SER A 34 9.51 10.28 10.49
C SER A 34 10.15 11.30 9.55
N LYS A 35 11.48 11.27 9.39
CA LYS A 35 12.19 12.13 8.42
C LYS A 35 11.83 11.77 6.99
N TYR A 36 11.69 10.49 6.71
CA TYR A 36 11.28 9.98 5.41
C TYR A 36 9.89 10.49 5.03
N LEU A 37 8.96 10.50 5.99
CA LEU A 37 7.60 10.99 5.78
C LEU A 37 7.56 12.47 5.44
N ASP A 38 8.38 13.28 6.12
CA ASP A 38 8.46 14.70 5.83
C ASP A 38 8.90 14.94 4.38
N LEU A 39 9.84 14.14 3.90
CA LEU A 39 10.34 14.22 2.52
C LEU A 39 9.33 13.70 1.50
N GLN A 40 8.42 12.81 1.88
CA GLN A 40 7.35 12.30 1.02
C GLN A 40 6.13 13.22 0.97
N ASN A 41 6.10 14.30 1.75
CA ASN A 41 4.92 15.18 1.87
C ASN A 41 3.66 14.40 2.28
N TYR A 42 3.78 13.59 3.33
CA TYR A 42 2.68 12.74 3.79
C TYR A 42 1.41 13.54 4.12
N ASP A 43 1.54 14.70 4.74
CA ASP A 43 0.38 15.55 5.06
C ASP A 43 -0.35 16.01 3.80
N SER A 44 0.40 16.31 2.74
CA SER A 44 -0.17 16.65 1.44
C SER A 44 -0.89 15.44 0.81
N GLU A 45 -0.36 14.24 0.99
CA GLU A 45 -1.02 13.02 0.51
C GLU A 45 -2.41 12.86 1.10
N LEU A 46 -2.58 13.10 2.40
CA LEU A 46 -3.87 12.97 3.07
C LEU A 46 -4.93 13.95 2.54
N VAL A 47 -4.50 15.10 2.05
CA VAL A 47 -5.40 16.12 1.47
C VAL A 47 -5.73 15.80 0.01
N HIS A 48 -4.83 15.11 -0.71
CA HIS A 48 -4.93 14.88 -2.16
C HIS A 48 -5.10 13.40 -2.52
N LEU A 49 -5.84 12.63 -1.70
CA LEU A 49 -6.02 11.19 -1.92
C LEU A 49 -6.57 10.86 -3.31
N ALA A 50 -7.55 11.62 -3.78
CA ALA A 50 -8.16 11.39 -5.09
C ALA A 50 -7.20 11.70 -6.25
N ASP A 51 -6.28 12.65 -6.06
CA ASP A 51 -5.29 12.97 -7.09
C ASP A 51 -4.22 11.89 -7.20
N ILE A 52 -3.84 11.30 -6.07
CA ILE A 52 -2.78 10.28 -6.01
C ILE A 52 -3.32 8.90 -6.39
N TYR A 53 -4.48 8.53 -5.84
CA TYR A 53 -5.03 7.18 -5.95
C TYR A 53 -6.29 7.09 -6.79
N GLY A 54 -6.70 8.18 -7.46
CA GLY A 54 -7.96 8.26 -8.17
C GLY A 54 -8.03 7.45 -9.45
N LEU A 55 -9.27 7.11 -9.85
CA LEU A 55 -9.56 6.46 -11.12
C LEU A 55 -9.23 7.41 -12.28
N PRO A 56 -8.92 6.92 -13.45
CA PRO A 56 -8.86 5.50 -13.85
C PRO A 56 -7.51 4.83 -13.62
N GLU A 57 -6.47 5.57 -13.27
CA GLU A 57 -5.10 5.09 -13.25
C GLU A 57 -4.63 4.60 -11.89
N GLY A 58 -5.31 5.01 -10.82
CA GLY A 58 -5.04 4.57 -9.47
C GLY A 58 -6.19 3.76 -8.89
N ARG A 59 -5.97 3.25 -7.68
CA ARG A 59 -6.99 2.56 -6.90
C ARG A 59 -6.79 2.84 -5.42
N LEU A 60 -7.88 2.89 -4.69
CA LEU A 60 -7.85 2.96 -3.23
C LEU A 60 -8.97 2.09 -2.71
N TYR A 61 -8.61 1.02 -1.99
CA TYR A 61 -9.58 0.09 -1.43
C TYR A 61 -9.57 0.14 0.09
N ILE A 62 -10.77 -0.02 0.66
CA ILE A 62 -10.97 -0.26 2.08
C ILE A 62 -11.60 -1.64 2.23
N VAL A 63 -11.18 -2.37 3.26
CA VAL A 63 -11.76 -3.67 3.57
C VAL A 63 -12.47 -3.61 4.91
N LYS A 64 -13.67 -4.19 4.94
CA LYS A 64 -14.48 -4.34 6.16
C LYS A 64 -14.74 -5.82 6.43
N VAL A 65 -14.70 -6.19 7.69
CA VAL A 65 -15.05 -7.53 8.16
C VAL A 65 -16.19 -7.37 9.15
N GLU A 66 -17.34 -7.96 8.84
CA GLU A 66 -18.56 -7.80 9.65
C GLU A 66 -18.87 -6.32 9.90
N ASN A 67 -18.78 -5.49 8.87
CA ASN A 67 -18.99 -4.04 8.90
C ASN A 67 -17.95 -3.24 9.69
N MET A 68 -16.91 -3.88 10.21
CA MET A 68 -15.81 -3.18 10.90
C MET A 68 -14.66 -2.91 9.93
N VAL A 69 -14.12 -1.70 9.97
CA VAL A 69 -12.99 -1.32 9.14
C VAL A 69 -11.76 -2.14 9.54
N ALA A 70 -11.19 -2.88 8.60
CA ALA A 70 -10.12 -3.82 8.85
C ALA A 70 -8.79 -3.44 8.19
N GLY A 71 -8.80 -2.73 7.07
CA GLY A 71 -7.57 -2.40 6.38
C GLY A 71 -7.76 -1.67 5.07
N CYS A 72 -6.65 -1.43 4.37
CA CYS A 72 -6.65 -0.69 3.10
C CYS A 72 -5.46 -1.06 2.24
N ILE A 73 -5.51 -0.62 0.97
CA ILE A 73 -4.39 -0.67 0.03
C ILE A 73 -4.58 0.41 -1.03
N GLY A 74 -3.48 1.00 -1.49
CA GLY A 74 -3.49 1.98 -2.58
C GLY A 74 -2.64 1.53 -3.76
N LEU A 75 -3.05 1.94 -4.95
CA LEU A 75 -2.29 1.82 -6.19
C LEU A 75 -2.07 3.20 -6.74
N LYS A 76 -0.80 3.57 -6.90
CA LYS A 76 -0.39 4.88 -7.38
C LYS A 76 0.28 4.74 -8.75
N LYS A 77 -0.06 5.63 -9.68
CA LYS A 77 0.65 5.73 -10.96
C LYS A 77 2.02 6.35 -10.73
N ILE A 78 3.07 5.75 -11.29
CA ILE A 78 4.39 6.37 -11.38
C ILE A 78 4.55 6.99 -12.77
N ASP A 79 4.33 6.20 -13.82
CA ASP A 79 4.35 6.65 -15.22
C ASP A 79 3.44 5.74 -16.05
N ASN A 80 3.49 5.82 -17.37
CA ASN A 80 2.60 5.05 -18.23
C ASN A 80 2.84 3.53 -18.16
N GLU A 81 4.00 3.09 -17.73
CA GLU A 81 4.33 1.67 -17.65
C GLU A 81 4.39 1.14 -16.22
N ASN A 82 4.60 2.02 -15.24
CA ASN A 82 4.89 1.63 -13.86
C ASN A 82 3.86 2.17 -12.88
N CYS A 83 3.44 1.32 -11.97
CA CYS A 83 2.60 1.66 -10.83
C CYS A 83 3.27 1.22 -9.54
N GLU A 84 2.71 1.64 -8.41
CA GLU A 84 3.30 1.37 -7.10
C GLU A 84 2.21 0.97 -6.11
N ILE A 85 2.45 -0.11 -5.36
CA ILE A 85 1.65 -0.44 -4.19
C ILE A 85 2.04 0.49 -3.05
N LYS A 86 1.04 1.12 -2.42
CA LYS A 86 1.22 2.02 -1.28
C LYS A 86 0.23 1.66 -0.18
N ARG A 87 0.65 1.85 1.07
CA ARG A 87 -0.25 1.85 2.22
C ARG A 87 -1.04 0.56 2.42
N LEU A 88 -0.41 -0.59 2.15
CA LEU A 88 -1.00 -1.88 2.53
C LEU A 88 -0.98 -2.01 4.05
N TYR A 89 -2.16 -2.02 4.65
CA TYR A 89 -2.29 -2.12 6.11
C TYR A 89 -3.54 -2.92 6.48
N VAL A 90 -3.36 -3.85 7.40
CA VAL A 90 -4.46 -4.61 8.01
C VAL A 90 -4.35 -4.45 9.52
N ARG A 91 -5.43 -3.99 10.15
CA ARG A 91 -5.47 -3.83 11.60
C ARG A 91 -5.14 -5.15 12.32
N PRO A 92 -4.39 -5.10 13.43
CA PRO A 92 -3.97 -6.34 14.12
C PRO A 92 -5.09 -7.33 14.44
N ALA A 93 -6.28 -6.83 14.82
CA ALA A 93 -7.42 -7.68 15.15
C ALA A 93 -7.90 -8.56 13.99
N PHE A 94 -7.57 -8.20 12.74
CA PHE A 94 -8.03 -8.90 11.53
C PHE A 94 -6.91 -9.63 10.80
N ARG A 95 -5.72 -9.68 11.37
CA ARG A 95 -4.59 -10.42 10.79
C ARG A 95 -4.85 -11.92 10.90
N GLY A 96 -4.26 -12.69 9.98
CA GLY A 96 -4.47 -14.14 9.94
C GLY A 96 -5.67 -14.57 9.11
N CYS A 97 -6.45 -13.63 8.56
CA CYS A 97 -7.64 -13.92 7.74
C CYS A 97 -7.36 -13.82 6.24
N LYS A 98 -6.10 -13.74 5.84
CA LYS A 98 -5.65 -13.63 4.43
C LYS A 98 -6.15 -12.36 3.73
N ILE A 99 -6.47 -11.33 4.48
CA ILE A 99 -6.98 -10.07 3.92
C ILE A 99 -5.90 -9.38 3.07
N ALA A 100 -4.67 -9.30 3.58
CA ALA A 100 -3.57 -8.67 2.84
C ALA A 100 -3.32 -9.36 1.50
N SER A 101 -3.34 -10.70 1.47
CA SER A 101 -3.20 -11.45 0.22
C SER A 101 -4.31 -11.11 -0.78
N LYS A 102 -5.54 -11.01 -0.32
CA LYS A 102 -6.68 -10.65 -1.19
C LYS A 102 -6.52 -9.24 -1.75
N LEU A 103 -6.08 -8.30 -0.92
CA LEU A 103 -5.87 -6.92 -1.36
C LEU A 103 -4.76 -6.84 -2.42
N VAL A 104 -3.64 -7.52 -2.22
CA VAL A 104 -2.54 -7.56 -3.18
C VAL A 104 -3.00 -8.19 -4.49
N GLU A 105 -3.73 -9.31 -4.42
CA GLU A 105 -4.26 -9.98 -5.61
C GLU A 105 -5.15 -9.04 -6.42
N MET A 106 -6.04 -8.30 -5.77
CA MET A 106 -6.93 -7.35 -6.44
C MET A 106 -6.16 -6.23 -7.12
N ILE A 107 -5.16 -5.68 -6.45
CA ILE A 107 -4.34 -4.60 -7.00
C ILE A 107 -3.55 -5.08 -8.23
N ILE A 108 -3.01 -6.29 -8.18
CA ILE A 108 -2.32 -6.88 -9.33
C ILE A 108 -3.27 -7.03 -10.51
N TYR A 109 -4.46 -7.56 -10.26
CA TYR A 109 -5.49 -7.71 -11.29
C TYR A 109 -5.85 -6.36 -11.92
N ASP A 110 -6.10 -5.36 -11.08
CA ASP A 110 -6.43 -4.01 -11.56
C ASP A 110 -5.30 -3.40 -12.38
N ALA A 111 -4.06 -3.53 -11.92
CA ALA A 111 -2.90 -2.98 -12.62
C ALA A 111 -2.74 -3.58 -14.02
N LYS A 112 -2.95 -4.88 -14.15
CA LYS A 112 -2.93 -5.55 -15.46
C LYS A 112 -4.01 -5.01 -16.38
N ASN A 113 -5.21 -4.82 -15.86
CA ASN A 113 -6.34 -4.32 -16.65
C ASN A 113 -6.18 -2.85 -17.04
N ILE A 114 -5.54 -2.05 -16.19
CA ILE A 114 -5.23 -0.66 -16.52
C ILE A 114 -4.20 -0.59 -17.65
N GLY A 115 -3.29 -1.58 -17.71
CA GLY A 115 -2.28 -1.66 -18.76
C GLY A 115 -0.86 -1.39 -18.29
N TYR A 116 -0.62 -1.35 -16.98
CA TYR A 116 0.74 -1.23 -16.46
C TYR A 116 1.56 -2.47 -16.80
N LYS A 117 2.86 -2.26 -17.02
CA LYS A 117 3.81 -3.35 -17.29
C LYS A 117 4.52 -3.81 -16.05
N ASN A 118 4.71 -2.91 -15.07
CA ASN A 118 5.48 -3.19 -13.86
C ASN A 118 4.77 -2.61 -12.65
N MET A 119 4.85 -3.34 -11.54
CA MET A 119 4.39 -2.88 -10.24
C MET A 119 5.57 -2.84 -9.27
N LEU A 120 5.79 -1.70 -8.66
CA LEU A 120 6.90 -1.44 -7.76
C LEU A 120 6.39 -1.26 -6.33
N LEU A 121 7.27 -1.44 -5.38
CA LEU A 121 7.01 -1.10 -3.97
C LEU A 121 8.32 -0.89 -3.23
N ASP A 122 8.26 -0.14 -2.14
CA ASP A 122 9.29 -0.17 -1.13
C ASP A 122 8.66 -0.63 0.20
N THR A 123 9.47 -1.28 1.04
CA THR A 123 9.01 -1.82 2.31
C THR A 123 10.16 -1.84 3.32
N LEU A 124 9.84 -2.10 4.57
CA LEU A 124 10.83 -2.18 5.64
C LEU A 124 11.05 -3.63 6.05
N PRO A 125 12.30 -4.00 6.45
CA PRO A 125 12.64 -5.39 6.77
C PRO A 125 11.77 -6.02 7.85
N PHE A 126 11.26 -5.24 8.82
CA PHE A 126 10.43 -5.80 9.88
C PHE A 126 9.01 -6.18 9.43
N LEU A 127 8.59 -5.72 8.24
CA LEU A 127 7.29 -6.08 7.67
C LEU A 127 7.36 -7.45 6.99
N GLU A 128 7.75 -8.46 7.76
CA GLU A 128 8.04 -9.81 7.24
C GLU A 128 6.83 -10.47 6.59
N GLY A 129 5.64 -10.27 7.18
CA GLY A 129 4.40 -10.83 6.62
C GLY A 129 4.05 -10.27 5.26
N ALA A 130 4.21 -8.96 5.09
CA ALA A 130 3.97 -8.32 3.80
C ALA A 130 4.99 -8.78 2.75
N ILE A 131 6.27 -8.83 3.13
CA ILE A 131 7.34 -9.30 2.23
C ILE A 131 7.08 -10.74 1.77
N TYR A 132 6.65 -11.61 2.68
CA TYR A 132 6.28 -12.99 2.33
C TYR A 132 5.18 -13.02 1.27
N ILE A 133 4.14 -12.20 1.44
CA ILE A 133 3.03 -12.12 0.49
C ILE A 133 3.52 -11.61 -0.87
N TYR A 134 4.33 -10.55 -0.89
CA TYR A 134 4.87 -10.03 -2.14
C TYR A 134 5.67 -11.09 -2.90
N LYS A 135 6.57 -11.79 -2.21
CA LYS A 135 7.36 -12.87 -2.84
C LYS A 135 6.48 -14.00 -3.37
N LYS A 136 5.43 -14.34 -2.65
CA LYS A 136 4.47 -15.37 -3.06
C LYS A 136 3.78 -15.01 -4.39
N PHE A 137 3.50 -13.71 -4.61
CA PHE A 137 2.89 -13.25 -5.85
C PHE A 137 3.91 -13.02 -6.98
N GLY A 138 5.20 -13.23 -6.72
CA GLY A 138 6.23 -13.15 -7.75
C GLY A 138 7.06 -11.88 -7.72
N PHE A 139 6.88 -11.02 -6.72
CA PHE A 139 7.77 -9.85 -6.56
C PHE A 139 9.19 -10.31 -6.22
N TYR A 140 10.16 -9.59 -6.77
CA TYR A 140 11.59 -9.83 -6.52
C TYR A 140 12.28 -8.52 -6.15
N GLU A 141 13.39 -8.62 -5.42
CA GLU A 141 14.15 -7.44 -5.00
C GLU A 141 14.84 -6.77 -6.17
N ILE A 142 14.81 -5.44 -6.16
CA ILE A 142 15.51 -4.59 -7.13
C ILE A 142 16.31 -3.51 -6.39
N LYS A 143 17.10 -2.75 -7.13
CA LYS A 143 17.79 -1.57 -6.61
C LYS A 143 16.80 -0.45 -6.35
N SER A 144 17.19 0.51 -5.52
CA SER A 144 16.38 1.71 -5.25
C SER A 144 15.94 2.38 -6.55
N TYR A 145 14.66 2.72 -6.63
CA TYR A 145 14.09 3.47 -7.75
C TYR A 145 13.67 4.89 -7.35
N ASN A 146 13.89 5.27 -6.10
CA ASN A 146 13.57 6.61 -5.60
C ASN A 146 14.73 7.14 -4.76
N ASN A 147 14.67 8.41 -4.40
CA ASN A 147 15.72 9.10 -3.64
C ASN A 147 15.42 9.09 -2.13
N SER A 148 15.03 7.95 -1.59
CA SER A 148 14.75 7.84 -0.17
C SER A 148 16.02 8.05 0.66
N PRO A 149 15.94 8.81 1.77
CA PRO A 149 17.07 8.93 2.70
C PRO A 149 17.27 7.71 3.58
N MET A 150 16.38 6.72 3.52
CA MET A 150 16.48 5.52 4.34
C MET A 150 17.36 4.49 3.69
N ASP A 151 18.35 3.98 4.44
CA ASP A 151 19.32 3.00 3.94
C ASP A 151 18.78 1.56 3.98
N ASN A 152 17.75 1.30 4.76
CA ASN A 152 17.27 -0.05 5.05
C ASN A 152 16.02 -0.46 4.27
N LEU A 153 15.55 0.38 3.33
CA LEU A 153 14.39 0.03 2.52
C LEU A 153 14.70 -1.14 1.57
N ILE A 154 13.73 -2.02 1.46
CA ILE A 154 13.74 -3.10 0.47
C ILE A 154 12.84 -2.66 -0.68
N TYR A 155 13.37 -2.71 -1.90
CA TYR A 155 12.65 -2.35 -3.12
C TYR A 155 12.31 -3.60 -3.88
N MET A 156 11.09 -3.70 -4.35
CA MET A 156 10.63 -4.89 -5.07
C MET A 156 9.85 -4.52 -6.32
N LYS A 157 9.81 -5.46 -7.27
CA LYS A 157 9.14 -5.30 -8.54
C LYS A 157 8.42 -6.57 -8.93
N LEU A 158 7.26 -6.42 -9.56
CA LEU A 158 6.53 -7.49 -10.22
C LEU A 158 6.37 -7.13 -11.69
N ASP A 159 6.74 -8.04 -12.58
CA ASP A 159 6.47 -7.90 -14.02
C ASP A 159 5.02 -8.31 -14.26
N LEU A 160 4.23 -7.39 -14.77
CA LEU A 160 2.82 -7.61 -15.04
C LEU A 160 2.61 -8.15 -16.47
#